data_159f57798ac2f323b542329d3dce7b8b
#
_entry.id   159f57798ac2f323b542329d3dce7b8b
#
_cell.length_a   1.000
_cell.length_b   1.000
_cell.length_c   1.000
_cell.angle_alpha   90.00
_cell.angle_beta   90.00
_cell.angle_gamma   90.00
#
_symmetry.space_group_name_H-M   'P 1'
#
loop_
_entity.id
_entity.type
_entity.pdbx_description
1 polymer ?
#
loop_
_entity_poly.entity_id
_entity_poly.type
_entity_poly.pdbx_seq_one_letter_code
_entity_poly.pdbx_strand_id
1 'polypeptide(L)'
;FTKRRCVCQGYANLCKTMLLTQGIPAFGVNGSLGTLGAHAWLYAYDGKNWHVSDPTNNMEFLMKDVSKYKNKLMVVRTEIELFEDENFGYNYNESRLNVCRVKQCEKEALTVPFAVAGYKIGSFLLEEPLPANIRQIYFGTNIQSLGTQGYPLFGKDANVEEVFIAPKNNYLSSQDGVVYRGKGTNLYYIPSGIRRLVLKPMKVIGKNTVYDKPNLEEIVISEGTTTVEDYAFESCPSLKRVYVPQSVTNFSKDALYRCPDDVEILKGSTGIHHVTM
;
A
#
# COMPACT_ATOMS: atom_id res chain seq x y z
N PHE A 1 30.19 -6.57 40.19
CA PHE A 1 29.89 -6.66 38.73
C PHE A 1 30.66 -7.86 38.18
N THR A 2 30.03 -9.03 38.21
CA THR A 2 30.51 -10.24 37.54
C THR A 2 30.54 -10.00 36.02
N LYS A 3 31.57 -10.49 35.34
CA LYS A 3 31.82 -10.41 33.88
C LYS A 3 30.53 -10.65 33.08
N ARG A 4 29.79 -9.59 32.73
CA ARG A 4 28.63 -9.66 31.81
C ARG A 4 29.19 -9.73 30.42
N ARG A 5 29.27 -10.93 29.85
CA ARG A 5 29.46 -11.11 28.41
C ARG A 5 28.11 -10.79 27.76
N CYS A 6 27.97 -9.58 27.23
CA CYS A 6 26.87 -9.25 26.38
C CYS A 6 27.19 -9.76 24.97
N VAL A 7 26.29 -10.53 24.37
CA VAL A 7 26.39 -10.92 22.96
C VAL A 7 25.89 -9.77 22.07
N CYS A 8 26.18 -9.80 20.78
CA CYS A 8 25.83 -8.74 19.82
C CYS A 8 24.37 -8.27 19.93
N GLN A 9 23.42 -9.20 20.08
CA GLN A 9 22.00 -8.89 20.29
C GLN A 9 21.76 -8.03 21.55
N GLY A 10 22.47 -8.30 22.63
CA GLY A 10 22.33 -7.53 23.87
C GLY A 10 22.85 -6.10 23.74
N TYR A 11 23.97 -5.89 23.02
CA TYR A 11 24.49 -4.54 22.73
C TYR A 11 23.55 -3.78 21.80
N ALA A 12 23.08 -4.41 20.71
CA ALA A 12 22.15 -3.79 19.78
C ALA A 12 20.83 -3.38 20.48
N ASN A 13 20.25 -4.26 21.31
CA ASN A 13 19.03 -3.98 22.06
C ASN A 13 19.22 -2.86 23.09
N LEU A 14 20.35 -2.84 23.80
CA LEU A 14 20.65 -1.77 24.77
C LEU A 14 20.73 -0.41 24.07
N CYS A 15 21.52 -0.32 23.01
CA CYS A 15 21.66 0.92 22.26
C CYS A 15 20.33 1.36 21.62
N LYS A 16 19.54 0.44 21.04
CA LYS A 16 18.20 0.71 20.55
C LYS A 16 17.32 1.33 21.64
N THR A 17 17.25 0.72 22.81
CA THR A 17 16.46 1.22 23.93
C THR A 17 16.91 2.62 24.35
N MET A 18 18.21 2.86 24.44
CA MET A 18 18.75 4.18 24.77
C MET A 18 18.37 5.25 23.75
N LEU A 19 18.43 4.94 22.47
CA LEU A 19 18.04 5.86 21.38
C LEU A 19 16.54 6.17 21.43
N LEU A 20 15.70 5.13 21.56
CA LEU A 20 14.24 5.30 21.66
C LEU A 20 13.82 6.14 22.88
N THR A 21 14.51 6.01 24.02
CA THR A 21 14.23 6.85 25.21
C THR A 21 14.60 8.32 25.00
N GLN A 22 15.45 8.63 24.03
CA GLN A 22 15.79 10.00 23.61
C GLN A 22 14.92 10.49 22.44
N GLY A 23 13.89 9.73 22.05
CA GLY A 23 13.05 10.07 20.89
C GLY A 23 13.72 9.86 19.53
N ILE A 24 14.85 9.16 19.49
CA ILE A 24 15.57 8.85 18.25
C ILE A 24 15.05 7.52 17.70
N PRO A 25 14.39 7.48 16.52
CA PRO A 25 13.93 6.23 15.92
C PRO A 25 15.09 5.27 15.68
N ALA A 26 14.96 4.05 16.21
CA ALA A 26 15.98 3.01 16.05
C ALA A 26 15.37 1.62 16.02
N PHE A 27 15.95 0.70 15.25
CA PHE A 27 15.56 -0.70 15.23
C PHE A 27 16.76 -1.64 15.12
N GLY A 28 16.60 -2.81 15.72
CA GLY A 28 17.62 -3.88 15.68
C GLY A 28 17.48 -4.74 14.43
N VAL A 29 18.59 -5.27 13.96
CA VAL A 29 18.65 -6.19 12.82
C VAL A 29 19.50 -7.40 13.19
N ASN A 30 19.00 -8.59 12.87
CA ASN A 30 19.74 -9.84 12.98
C ASN A 30 20.14 -10.32 11.58
N GLY A 31 21.37 -10.78 11.43
CA GLY A 31 21.88 -11.23 10.15
C GLY A 31 23.19 -12.00 10.27
N SER A 32 24.03 -11.93 9.26
CA SER A 32 25.37 -12.52 9.23
C SER A 32 26.40 -11.47 8.88
N LEU A 33 27.51 -11.46 9.58
CA LEU A 33 28.66 -10.57 9.31
C LEU A 33 29.77 -11.40 8.64
N GLY A 34 29.67 -11.56 7.35
CA GLY A 34 30.66 -12.27 6.53
C GLY A 34 30.98 -13.65 7.09
N THR A 35 32.27 -13.94 7.34
CA THR A 35 32.76 -15.21 7.89
C THR A 35 32.57 -15.34 9.40
N LEU A 36 32.17 -14.28 10.10
CA LEU A 36 31.99 -14.26 11.54
C LEU A 36 30.66 -14.88 12.00
N GLY A 37 29.78 -15.22 11.06
CA GLY A 37 28.51 -15.90 11.37
C GLY A 37 27.39 -14.97 11.83
N ALA A 38 26.45 -15.50 12.62
CA ALA A 38 25.26 -14.78 13.08
C ALA A 38 25.66 -13.54 13.91
N HIS A 39 25.05 -12.41 13.57
CA HIS A 39 25.37 -11.11 14.18
C HIS A 39 24.14 -10.21 14.28
N ALA A 40 24.16 -9.26 15.23
CA ALA A 40 23.11 -8.26 15.43
C ALA A 40 23.71 -6.87 15.47
N TRP A 41 23.04 -5.94 14.80
CA TRP A 41 23.36 -4.51 14.76
C TRP A 41 22.07 -3.68 14.80
N LEU A 42 22.18 -2.36 14.69
CA LEU A 42 21.02 -1.48 14.69
C LEU A 42 21.07 -0.41 13.60
N TYR A 43 19.92 0.13 13.28
CA TYR A 43 19.76 1.35 12.50
C TYR A 43 19.16 2.44 13.38
N ALA A 44 19.64 3.67 13.24
CA ALA A 44 19.16 4.84 13.94
C ALA A 44 18.92 6.00 12.95
N TYR A 45 17.89 6.80 13.21
CA TYR A 45 17.52 7.93 12.35
C TYR A 45 17.81 9.26 13.04
N ASP A 46 18.63 10.13 12.42
CA ASP A 46 19.05 11.42 12.97
C ASP A 46 18.09 12.58 12.62
N GLY A 47 16.91 12.28 12.09
CA GLY A 47 15.94 13.26 11.58
C GLY A 47 16.15 13.58 10.08
N LYS A 48 17.24 13.14 9.47
CA LYS A 48 17.57 13.37 8.06
C LYS A 48 18.06 12.11 7.34
N ASN A 49 18.87 11.31 8.00
CA ASN A 49 19.49 10.12 7.44
C ASN A 49 19.37 8.93 8.42
N TRP A 50 19.35 7.73 7.86
CA TRP A 50 19.54 6.51 8.61
C TRP A 50 21.03 6.16 8.72
N HIS A 51 21.44 5.79 9.91
CA HIS A 51 22.79 5.34 10.24
C HIS A 51 22.77 3.86 10.59
N VAL A 52 23.80 3.14 10.19
CA VAL A 52 24.06 1.79 10.71
C VAL A 52 24.99 1.93 11.90
N SER A 53 24.66 1.31 13.01
CA SER A 53 25.49 1.24 14.19
C SER A 53 25.65 -0.22 14.62
N ASP A 54 26.90 -0.68 14.71
CA ASP A 54 27.27 -1.97 15.27
C ASP A 54 28.08 -1.74 16.54
N PRO A 55 27.39 -1.66 17.69
CA PRO A 55 28.07 -1.36 18.95
C PRO A 55 29.00 -2.49 19.44
N THR A 56 28.85 -3.70 18.89
CA THR A 56 29.73 -4.82 19.22
C THR A 56 31.10 -4.67 18.58
N ASN A 57 31.15 -4.17 17.35
CA ASN A 57 32.36 -3.99 16.57
C ASN A 57 32.81 -2.53 16.50
N ASN A 58 32.19 -1.64 17.26
CA ASN A 58 32.46 -0.21 17.29
C ASN A 58 32.41 0.42 15.87
N MET A 59 31.42 0.02 15.08
CA MET A 59 31.19 0.51 13.72
C MET A 59 29.98 1.42 13.66
N GLU A 60 30.13 2.57 13.01
CA GLU A 60 29.04 3.50 12.73
C GLU A 60 29.23 4.14 11.36
N PHE A 61 28.21 4.16 10.53
CA PHE A 61 28.27 4.76 9.19
C PHE A 61 26.89 5.08 8.62
N LEU A 62 26.86 6.03 7.68
CA LEU A 62 25.62 6.40 6.97
C LEU A 62 25.15 5.28 6.04
N MET A 63 23.85 5.07 5.98
CA MET A 63 23.24 4.06 5.11
C MET A 63 23.63 4.17 3.63
N LYS A 64 23.84 5.38 3.11
CA LYS A 64 24.32 5.58 1.73
C LYS A 64 25.65 4.89 1.44
N ASP A 65 26.45 4.68 2.47
CA ASP A 65 27.77 4.06 2.37
C ASP A 65 27.74 2.53 2.53
N VAL A 66 26.58 1.97 2.87
CA VAL A 66 26.39 0.49 3.05
C VAL A 66 26.72 -0.27 1.78
N SER A 67 26.63 0.34 0.60
CA SER A 67 27.02 -0.31 -0.66
C SER A 67 28.46 -0.82 -0.65
N LYS A 68 29.35 -0.17 0.09
CA LYS A 68 30.74 -0.60 0.30
C LYS A 68 30.87 -1.85 1.18
N TYR A 69 29.83 -2.16 1.94
CA TYR A 69 29.79 -3.26 2.92
C TYR A 69 28.78 -4.36 2.56
N LYS A 70 28.08 -4.24 1.41
CA LYS A 70 27.09 -5.22 0.95
C LYS A 70 27.57 -6.68 0.99
N ASN A 71 28.85 -6.91 0.78
CA ASN A 71 29.44 -8.25 0.82
C ASN A 71 29.82 -8.72 2.24
N LYS A 72 29.71 -7.85 3.25
CA LYS A 72 30.04 -8.16 4.65
C LYS A 72 28.82 -8.31 5.54
N LEU A 73 27.74 -7.58 5.27
CA LEU A 73 26.49 -7.62 6.04
C LEU A 73 25.41 -8.33 5.21
N MET A 74 25.25 -9.63 5.39
CA MET A 74 24.13 -10.39 4.81
C MET A 74 23.01 -10.51 5.84
N VAL A 75 21.91 -9.86 5.58
CA VAL A 75 20.65 -10.04 6.33
C VAL A 75 20.10 -11.43 5.99
N VAL A 76 20.12 -12.37 6.93
CA VAL A 76 19.71 -13.77 6.72
C VAL A 76 18.30 -14.04 7.25
N ARG A 77 17.87 -13.33 8.27
CA ARG A 77 16.49 -13.34 8.81
C ARG A 77 16.32 -12.12 9.70
N THR A 78 15.29 -11.38 9.44
CA THR A 78 14.93 -10.27 10.31
C THR A 78 13.66 -10.63 11.04
N GLU A 79 13.76 -10.90 12.34
CA GLU A 79 12.71 -10.45 13.23
C GLU A 79 12.91 -8.93 13.36
N ILE A 80 12.49 -8.18 12.36
CA ILE A 80 12.39 -6.74 12.51
C ILE A 80 11.25 -6.54 13.48
N GLU A 81 11.59 -6.21 14.71
CA GLU A 81 10.68 -5.60 15.65
C GLU A 81 10.07 -4.37 14.96
N LEU A 82 8.81 -4.11 15.25
CA LEU A 82 8.11 -2.89 14.86
C LEU A 82 9.02 -1.69 15.12
N PHE A 83 9.32 -0.93 14.08
CA PHE A 83 9.95 0.37 14.23
C PHE A 83 9.08 1.42 13.56
N GLU A 84 9.22 2.66 13.97
CA GLU A 84 8.36 3.75 13.53
C GLU A 84 9.21 4.96 13.15
N ASP A 85 8.75 5.70 12.15
CA ASP A 85 9.16 7.08 11.91
C ASP A 85 8.04 8.05 12.30
N GLU A 86 8.12 9.29 11.82
CA GLU A 86 7.13 10.32 12.12
C GLU A 86 5.72 9.92 11.65
N ASN A 87 5.59 9.26 10.51
CA ASN A 87 4.32 9.01 9.82
C ASN A 87 3.88 7.55 9.79
N PHE A 88 4.83 6.60 9.93
CA PHE A 88 4.57 5.20 9.67
C PHE A 88 5.15 4.27 10.74
N GLY A 89 4.47 3.14 10.94
CA GLY A 89 5.03 1.95 11.56
C GLY A 89 5.38 0.91 10.51
N TYR A 90 6.48 0.21 10.73
CA TYR A 90 7.02 -0.76 9.79
C TYR A 90 7.29 -2.09 10.47
N ASN A 91 7.08 -3.18 9.74
CA ASN A 91 7.54 -4.50 10.09
C ASN A 91 8.11 -5.22 8.86
N TYR A 92 8.71 -6.37 9.07
CA TYR A 92 9.25 -7.16 7.98
C TYR A 92 8.38 -8.38 7.72
N ASN A 93 7.85 -8.49 6.52
CA ASN A 93 7.00 -9.58 6.12
C ASN A 93 7.62 -10.32 4.93
N GLU A 94 7.89 -11.61 5.08
CA GLU A 94 8.34 -12.52 4.02
C GLU A 94 9.49 -11.98 3.14
N SER A 95 10.54 -11.41 3.71
CA SER A 95 11.66 -10.80 2.98
C SER A 95 11.45 -9.37 2.44
N ARG A 96 10.40 -8.68 2.85
CA ARG A 96 10.10 -7.30 2.42
C ARG A 96 9.76 -6.40 3.60
N LEU A 97 10.16 -5.15 3.48
CA LEU A 97 9.70 -4.15 4.42
C LEU A 97 8.23 -3.85 4.12
N ASN A 98 7.42 -3.88 5.16
CA ASN A 98 5.99 -3.61 5.12
C ASN A 98 5.68 -2.34 5.91
N VAL A 99 4.82 -1.47 5.39
CA VAL A 99 4.12 -0.48 6.21
C VAL A 99 2.96 -1.17 6.89
N CYS A 100 2.99 -1.26 8.21
CA CYS A 100 1.96 -1.93 9.02
C CYS A 100 1.05 -0.97 9.76
N ARG A 101 1.44 0.28 9.90
CA ARG A 101 0.66 1.33 10.56
C ARG A 101 0.86 2.67 9.88
N VAL A 102 -0.21 3.46 9.79
CA VAL A 102 -0.18 4.88 9.43
C VAL A 102 -0.56 5.67 10.68
N LYS A 103 0.33 6.54 11.13
CA LYS A 103 0.05 7.42 12.26
C LYS A 103 -0.94 8.50 11.86
N GLN A 104 -1.61 9.10 12.83
CA GLN A 104 -2.49 10.24 12.56
C GLN A 104 -1.68 11.38 11.93
N CYS A 105 -2.14 11.86 10.78
CA CYS A 105 -1.61 13.02 10.09
C CYS A 105 -2.75 13.95 9.70
N GLU A 106 -2.48 15.26 9.66
CA GLU A 106 -3.48 16.26 9.26
C GLU A 106 -3.70 16.32 7.75
N LYS A 107 -2.84 15.67 6.97
CA LYS A 107 -2.88 15.71 5.50
C LYS A 107 -3.91 14.72 4.97
N GLU A 108 -4.66 15.12 3.94
CA GLU A 108 -5.56 14.24 3.19
C GLU A 108 -4.82 13.34 2.18
N ALA A 109 -3.60 13.71 1.81
CA ALA A 109 -2.76 12.98 0.87
C ALA A 109 -1.60 12.30 1.59
N LEU A 110 -1.50 10.97 1.43
CA LEU A 110 -0.47 10.13 2.02
C LEU A 110 0.53 9.69 0.94
N THR A 111 1.80 10.02 1.12
CA THR A 111 2.87 9.50 0.26
C THR A 111 3.63 8.42 1.01
N VAL A 112 3.53 7.19 0.53
CA VAL A 112 4.27 6.06 1.09
C VAL A 112 5.69 6.08 0.53
N PRO A 113 6.74 6.10 1.38
CA PRO A 113 8.12 6.13 0.92
C PRO A 113 8.45 4.87 0.10
N PHE A 114 9.32 4.97 -0.89
CA PHE A 114 9.74 3.82 -1.69
C PHE A 114 10.75 2.92 -0.97
N ALA A 115 11.45 3.46 0.01
CA ALA A 115 12.42 2.76 0.84
C ALA A 115 12.63 3.49 2.17
N VAL A 116 12.94 2.74 3.21
CA VAL A 116 13.34 3.23 4.53
C VAL A 116 14.59 2.50 4.95
N ALA A 117 15.58 3.22 5.48
CA ALA A 117 16.88 2.66 5.89
C ALA A 117 17.53 1.79 4.80
N GLY A 118 17.37 2.17 3.51
CA GLY A 118 17.89 1.42 2.36
C GLY A 118 17.09 0.16 1.98
N TYR A 119 16.11 -0.23 2.78
CA TYR A 119 15.19 -1.33 2.46
C TYR A 119 14.01 -0.82 1.65
N LYS A 120 13.74 -1.49 0.53
CA LYS A 120 12.59 -1.17 -0.33
C LYS A 120 11.31 -1.59 0.35
N ILE A 121 10.32 -0.70 0.38
CA ILE A 121 8.98 -1.05 0.84
C ILE A 121 8.28 -1.83 -0.27
N GLY A 122 7.97 -3.09 0.01
CA GLY A 122 7.32 -4.00 -0.94
C GLY A 122 5.84 -4.21 -0.65
N SER A 123 5.37 -3.89 0.55
CA SER A 123 3.98 -4.08 0.95
C SER A 123 3.46 -2.94 1.81
N PHE A 124 2.16 -2.79 1.78
CA PHE A 124 1.39 -1.87 2.62
C PHE A 124 0.23 -2.70 3.19
N LEU A 125 0.54 -3.43 4.27
CA LEU A 125 -0.38 -4.36 4.93
C LEU A 125 -0.60 -3.87 6.35
N LEU A 126 -1.68 -3.12 6.52
CA LEU A 126 -2.00 -2.44 7.78
C LEU A 126 -2.54 -3.41 8.81
N GLU A 127 -2.13 -3.22 10.05
CA GLU A 127 -2.67 -3.90 11.24
C GLU A 127 -3.90 -3.17 11.80
N GLU A 128 -4.03 -1.88 11.48
CA GLU A 128 -5.12 -1.00 11.89
C GLU A 128 -5.71 -0.28 10.67
N PRO A 129 -6.98 0.15 10.74
CA PRO A 129 -7.58 0.94 9.67
C PRO A 129 -6.80 2.23 9.37
N LEU A 130 -6.85 2.66 8.13
CA LEU A 130 -6.29 3.93 7.71
C LEU A 130 -7.02 5.09 8.39
N PRO A 131 -6.33 6.19 8.76
CA PRO A 131 -6.99 7.40 9.25
C PRO A 131 -8.08 7.90 8.29
N ALA A 132 -9.27 8.24 8.82
CA ALA A 132 -10.45 8.56 8.02
C ALA A 132 -10.34 9.83 7.18
N ASN A 133 -9.36 10.72 7.49
CA ASN A 133 -9.09 11.92 6.72
C ASN A 133 -8.30 11.69 5.43
N ILE A 134 -7.71 10.50 5.25
CA ILE A 134 -6.90 10.19 4.05
C ILE A 134 -7.83 9.98 2.85
N ARG A 135 -7.63 10.80 1.81
CA ARG A 135 -8.37 10.77 0.53
C ARG A 135 -7.53 10.20 -0.59
N GLN A 136 -6.24 10.48 -0.59
CA GLN A 136 -5.33 10.10 -1.67
C GLN A 136 -4.11 9.36 -1.13
N ILE A 137 -3.67 8.31 -1.84
CA ILE A 137 -2.48 7.55 -1.47
C ILE A 137 -1.56 7.41 -2.68
N TYR A 138 -0.28 7.77 -2.48
CA TYR A 138 0.77 7.70 -3.49
C TYR A 138 1.76 6.59 -3.15
N PHE A 139 1.87 5.59 -4.01
CA PHE A 139 2.80 4.48 -3.87
C PHE A 139 3.94 4.54 -4.88
N GLY A 140 5.13 4.17 -4.43
CA GLY A 140 6.33 4.08 -5.26
C GLY A 140 6.37 2.84 -6.15
N THR A 141 7.55 2.61 -6.75
CA THR A 141 7.80 1.58 -7.78
C THR A 141 7.87 0.16 -7.24
N ASN A 142 7.99 -0.04 -5.93
CA ASN A 142 8.27 -1.36 -5.34
C ASN A 142 7.07 -2.04 -4.71
N ILE A 143 5.95 -1.33 -4.53
CA ILE A 143 4.74 -1.89 -3.93
C ILE A 143 4.18 -3.03 -4.77
N GLN A 144 3.93 -4.17 -4.12
CA GLN A 144 3.42 -5.40 -4.72
C GLN A 144 2.10 -5.86 -4.10
N SER A 145 1.86 -5.51 -2.82
CA SER A 145 0.68 -5.91 -2.06
C SER A 145 0.13 -4.76 -1.24
N LEU A 146 -1.19 -4.69 -1.20
CA LEU A 146 -1.96 -3.78 -0.36
C LEU A 146 -2.94 -4.60 0.47
N GLY A 147 -3.23 -4.19 1.70
CA GLY A 147 -4.19 -4.88 2.56
C GLY A 147 -4.37 -4.23 3.92
N THR A 148 -5.34 -4.76 4.68
CA THR A 148 -5.55 -4.44 6.09
C THR A 148 -6.02 -5.70 6.80
N GLN A 149 -5.40 -6.07 7.91
CA GLN A 149 -5.71 -7.29 8.62
C GLN A 149 -7.14 -7.23 9.19
N GLY A 150 -7.96 -8.25 8.85
CA GLY A 150 -9.32 -8.37 9.38
C GLY A 150 -10.33 -7.34 8.87
N TYR A 151 -9.94 -6.48 7.91
CA TYR A 151 -10.77 -5.40 7.37
C TYR A 151 -10.76 -5.38 5.83
N PRO A 152 -11.74 -4.72 5.18
CA PRO A 152 -11.61 -4.31 3.80
C PRO A 152 -10.31 -3.51 3.59
N LEU A 153 -9.80 -3.49 2.37
CA LEU A 153 -8.56 -2.78 2.05
C LEU A 153 -8.64 -1.33 2.57
N PHE A 154 -7.65 -0.94 3.40
CA PHE A 154 -7.55 0.33 4.14
C PHE A 154 -8.54 0.54 5.31
N GLY A 155 -9.45 -0.41 5.57
CA GLY A 155 -10.42 -0.33 6.66
C GLY A 155 -11.83 0.00 6.19
N LYS A 156 -12.83 -0.35 7.01
CA LYS A 156 -14.26 -0.20 6.70
C LYS A 156 -14.66 1.27 6.48
N ASP A 157 -14.09 2.17 7.28
CA ASP A 157 -14.42 3.60 7.27
C ASP A 157 -13.40 4.43 6.46
N ALA A 158 -12.55 3.79 5.67
CA ALA A 158 -11.59 4.48 4.83
C ALA A 158 -12.31 5.29 3.74
N ASN A 159 -11.98 6.58 3.66
CA ASN A 159 -12.55 7.52 2.69
C ASN A 159 -11.61 7.77 1.51
N VAL A 160 -10.77 6.79 1.18
CA VAL A 160 -9.82 6.91 0.06
C VAL A 160 -10.59 7.06 -1.25
N GLU A 161 -10.33 8.14 -1.96
CA GLU A 161 -10.94 8.47 -3.25
C GLU A 161 -10.05 8.04 -4.41
N GLU A 162 -8.72 8.16 -4.24
CA GLU A 162 -7.76 7.89 -5.31
C GLU A 162 -6.51 7.19 -4.79
N VAL A 163 -6.02 6.22 -5.54
CA VAL A 163 -4.73 5.57 -5.32
C VAL A 163 -3.85 5.72 -6.54
N PHE A 164 -2.65 6.26 -6.33
CA PHE A 164 -1.66 6.48 -7.38
C PHE A 164 -0.51 5.49 -7.23
N ILE A 165 -0.22 4.76 -8.29
CA ILE A 165 0.92 3.85 -8.39
C ILE A 165 1.93 4.43 -9.36
N ALA A 166 3.19 4.53 -8.95
CA ALA A 166 4.25 5.06 -9.82
C ALA A 166 4.32 4.31 -11.16
N PRO A 167 4.43 5.01 -12.32
CA PRO A 167 4.36 4.40 -13.67
C PRO A 167 5.38 3.28 -13.92
N LYS A 168 6.53 3.30 -13.23
CA LYS A 168 7.58 2.29 -13.31
C LYS A 168 7.36 1.09 -12.38
N ASN A 169 6.23 1.01 -11.66
CA ASN A 169 5.90 -0.17 -10.88
C ASN A 169 5.54 -1.33 -11.83
N ASN A 170 6.16 -2.50 -11.60
CA ASN A 170 5.95 -3.69 -12.43
C ASN A 170 4.85 -4.63 -11.90
N TYR A 171 4.37 -4.40 -10.69
CA TYR A 171 3.42 -5.28 -9.99
C TYR A 171 2.00 -4.75 -9.99
N LEU A 172 1.87 -3.44 -9.82
CA LEU A 172 0.60 -2.73 -9.77
C LEU A 172 0.64 -1.53 -10.72
N SER A 173 -0.52 -1.10 -11.16
CA SER A 173 -0.72 0.16 -11.87
C SER A 173 -1.99 0.84 -11.38
N SER A 174 -2.13 2.14 -11.59
CA SER A 174 -3.38 2.84 -11.34
C SER A 174 -3.83 3.63 -12.55
N GLN A 175 -5.15 3.77 -12.67
CA GLN A 175 -5.80 4.65 -13.63
C GLN A 175 -7.07 5.20 -13.00
N ASP A 176 -7.25 6.52 -13.04
CA ASP A 176 -8.41 7.21 -12.46
C ASP A 176 -8.64 6.80 -10.98
N GLY A 177 -7.55 6.70 -10.21
CA GLY A 177 -7.58 6.31 -8.80
C GLY A 177 -7.75 4.81 -8.52
N VAL A 178 -8.10 4.01 -9.50
CA VAL A 178 -8.36 2.56 -9.38
C VAL A 178 -7.08 1.77 -9.61
N VAL A 179 -6.86 0.73 -8.81
CA VAL A 179 -5.64 -0.09 -8.86
C VAL A 179 -5.87 -1.39 -9.62
N TYR A 180 -4.92 -1.73 -10.48
CA TYR A 180 -4.89 -2.94 -11.28
C TYR A 180 -3.61 -3.75 -11.05
N ARG A 181 -3.66 -5.08 -11.24
CA ARG A 181 -2.47 -5.93 -11.22
C ARG A 181 -1.68 -5.78 -12.52
N GLY A 182 -0.40 -5.56 -12.39
CA GLY A 182 0.49 -5.32 -13.53
C GLY A 182 0.06 -4.09 -14.33
N LYS A 183 0.20 -4.16 -15.64
CA LYS A 183 -0.22 -3.12 -16.60
C LYS A 183 -1.53 -3.47 -17.32
N GLY A 184 -2.16 -4.56 -16.91
CA GLY A 184 -3.38 -5.09 -17.54
C GLY A 184 -4.68 -4.48 -17.03
N THR A 185 -5.75 -5.19 -17.30
CA THR A 185 -7.13 -4.84 -16.88
C THR A 185 -7.59 -5.63 -15.66
N ASN A 186 -6.71 -6.43 -15.06
CA ASN A 186 -7.04 -7.23 -13.89
C ASN A 186 -7.20 -6.32 -12.66
N LEU A 187 -8.45 -6.04 -12.30
CA LEU A 187 -8.82 -5.16 -11.20
C LEU A 187 -8.27 -5.70 -9.87
N TYR A 188 -7.64 -4.82 -9.10
CA TYR A 188 -7.10 -5.16 -7.78
C TYR A 188 -7.82 -4.43 -6.64
N TYR A 189 -8.07 -3.13 -6.80
CA TYR A 189 -8.74 -2.33 -5.78
C TYR A 189 -9.48 -1.13 -6.37
N ILE A 190 -10.72 -0.95 -5.94
CA ILE A 190 -11.54 0.25 -6.16
C ILE A 190 -11.61 1.00 -4.83
N PRO A 191 -11.20 2.28 -4.77
CA PRO A 191 -11.28 3.10 -3.54
C PRO A 191 -12.69 3.17 -2.96
N SER A 192 -12.79 3.22 -1.62
CA SER A 192 -14.09 3.25 -0.93
C SER A 192 -14.78 4.60 -1.02
N GLY A 193 -14.00 5.69 -1.15
CA GLY A 193 -14.50 7.06 -1.28
C GLY A 193 -14.80 7.49 -2.71
N ILE A 194 -14.53 6.62 -3.70
CA ILE A 194 -14.72 6.96 -5.11
C ILE A 194 -16.18 7.32 -5.43
N ARG A 195 -16.39 8.43 -6.14
CA ARG A 195 -17.73 8.84 -6.58
C ARG A 195 -18.01 8.51 -8.04
N ARG A 196 -16.97 8.50 -8.86
CA ARG A 196 -17.04 8.17 -10.28
C ARG A 196 -16.00 7.11 -10.62
N LEU A 197 -16.45 5.96 -11.11
CA LEU A 197 -15.62 4.84 -11.47
C LEU A 197 -15.53 4.70 -12.99
N VAL A 198 -14.32 4.78 -13.55
CA VAL A 198 -14.04 4.46 -14.95
C VAL A 198 -13.31 3.11 -15.00
N LEU A 199 -13.98 2.09 -15.50
CA LEU A 199 -13.40 0.76 -15.64
C LEU A 199 -12.54 0.67 -16.92
N LYS A 200 -11.35 0.09 -16.83
CA LYS A 200 -10.58 -0.29 -18.04
C LYS A 200 -11.37 -1.27 -18.89
N PRO A 201 -11.09 -1.33 -20.21
CA PRO A 201 -11.73 -2.31 -21.09
C PRO A 201 -11.57 -3.73 -20.54
N MET A 202 -12.66 -4.38 -20.23
CA MET A 202 -12.75 -5.79 -19.81
C MET A 202 -13.81 -6.46 -20.67
N LYS A 203 -13.49 -7.60 -21.29
CA LYS A 203 -14.46 -8.31 -22.14
C LYS A 203 -15.74 -8.64 -21.38
N VAL A 204 -15.59 -9.05 -20.13
CA VAL A 204 -16.71 -9.41 -19.23
C VAL A 204 -16.52 -8.69 -17.90
N ILE A 205 -17.54 -8.00 -17.43
CA ILE A 205 -17.64 -7.50 -16.05
C ILE A 205 -18.43 -8.56 -15.28
N GLY A 206 -17.70 -9.33 -14.49
CA GLY A 206 -18.25 -10.46 -13.74
C GLY A 206 -18.87 -10.08 -12.43
N LYS A 207 -19.45 -11.07 -11.74
CA LYS A 207 -20.04 -10.93 -10.41
C LYS A 207 -19.08 -10.26 -9.41
N ASN A 208 -19.61 -9.34 -8.62
CA ASN A 208 -18.89 -8.61 -7.55
C ASN A 208 -17.67 -7.83 -8.04
N THR A 209 -17.61 -7.47 -9.32
CA THR A 209 -16.54 -6.59 -9.84
C THR A 209 -16.53 -5.25 -9.12
N VAL A 210 -17.72 -4.69 -8.83
CA VAL A 210 -17.91 -3.50 -7.99
C VAL A 210 -18.86 -3.89 -6.86
N TYR A 211 -18.31 -3.98 -5.65
CA TYR A 211 -19.07 -4.43 -4.49
C TYR A 211 -18.90 -3.46 -3.31
N ASP A 212 -20.02 -3.15 -2.65
CA ASP A 212 -20.07 -2.35 -1.41
C ASP A 212 -19.32 -1.02 -1.54
N LYS A 213 -19.80 -0.16 -2.46
CA LYS A 213 -19.27 1.18 -2.72
C LYS A 213 -20.29 2.25 -2.33
N PRO A 214 -20.33 2.66 -1.05
CA PRO A 214 -21.38 3.53 -0.53
C PRO A 214 -21.39 4.93 -1.13
N ASN A 215 -20.24 5.44 -1.62
CA ASN A 215 -20.09 6.78 -2.16
C ASN A 215 -20.17 6.83 -3.69
N LEU A 216 -20.24 5.67 -4.37
CA LEU A 216 -20.18 5.59 -5.83
C LEU A 216 -21.48 6.10 -6.46
N GLU A 217 -21.38 7.17 -7.27
CA GLU A 217 -22.48 7.81 -7.94
C GLU A 217 -22.57 7.46 -9.43
N GLU A 218 -21.40 7.24 -10.06
CA GLU A 218 -21.33 6.98 -11.50
C GLU A 218 -20.38 5.84 -11.83
N ILE A 219 -20.80 4.97 -12.76
CA ILE A 219 -19.96 3.93 -13.37
C ILE A 219 -19.86 4.21 -14.86
N VAL A 220 -18.65 4.23 -15.39
CA VAL A 220 -18.35 4.31 -16.83
C VAL A 220 -17.75 2.99 -17.27
N ILE A 221 -18.45 2.27 -18.11
CA ILE A 221 -17.98 1.04 -18.77
C ILE A 221 -17.24 1.44 -20.04
N SER A 222 -16.01 0.97 -20.21
CA SER A 222 -15.21 1.27 -21.40
C SER A 222 -15.60 0.43 -22.60
N GLU A 223 -15.41 1.00 -23.80
CA GLU A 223 -15.53 0.27 -25.05
C GLU A 223 -14.66 -1.01 -25.06
N GLY A 224 -15.15 -2.06 -25.74
CA GLY A 224 -14.56 -3.38 -25.74
C GLY A 224 -15.14 -4.34 -24.69
N THR A 225 -15.94 -3.82 -23.73
CA THR A 225 -16.76 -4.66 -22.85
C THR A 225 -17.97 -5.17 -23.63
N THR A 226 -18.22 -6.49 -23.59
CA THR A 226 -19.35 -7.10 -24.29
C THR A 226 -20.43 -7.59 -23.37
N THR A 227 -20.08 -7.93 -22.12
CA THR A 227 -21.00 -8.57 -21.17
C THR A 227 -20.87 -7.96 -19.79
N VAL A 228 -22.01 -7.70 -19.15
CA VAL A 228 -22.15 -7.37 -17.74
C VAL A 228 -23.04 -8.43 -17.10
N GLU A 229 -22.47 -9.22 -16.19
CA GLU A 229 -23.12 -10.38 -15.57
C GLU A 229 -24.01 -9.98 -14.40
N ASP A 230 -24.74 -10.96 -13.85
CA ASP A 230 -25.51 -10.83 -12.63
C ASP A 230 -24.60 -10.36 -11.48
N TYR A 231 -25.12 -9.45 -10.67
CA TYR A 231 -24.42 -8.90 -9.47
C TYR A 231 -23.05 -8.25 -9.79
N ALA A 232 -22.84 -7.81 -11.03
CA ALA A 232 -21.58 -7.13 -11.42
C ALA A 232 -21.34 -5.86 -10.61
N PHE A 233 -22.41 -5.15 -10.30
CA PHE A 233 -22.45 -3.93 -9.49
C PHE A 233 -23.41 -4.14 -8.32
N GLU A 234 -22.88 -4.58 -7.19
CA GLU A 234 -23.70 -4.97 -6.04
C GLU A 234 -23.48 -4.01 -4.86
N SER A 235 -24.59 -3.67 -4.17
CA SER A 235 -24.56 -2.86 -2.93
C SER A 235 -23.90 -1.50 -3.09
N CYS A 236 -24.30 -0.75 -4.12
CA CYS A 236 -23.85 0.64 -4.37
C CYS A 236 -25.03 1.61 -4.12
N PRO A 237 -25.34 1.97 -2.86
CA PRO A 237 -26.58 2.67 -2.49
C PRO A 237 -26.65 4.11 -2.99
N SER A 238 -25.54 4.73 -3.40
CA SER A 238 -25.51 6.11 -3.94
C SER A 238 -25.45 6.14 -5.45
N LEU A 239 -25.51 4.98 -6.13
CA LEU A 239 -25.36 4.90 -7.58
C LEU A 239 -26.55 5.57 -8.29
N LYS A 240 -26.25 6.49 -9.22
CA LYS A 240 -27.21 7.27 -9.98
C LYS A 240 -27.17 6.95 -11.47
N ARG A 241 -25.98 6.70 -12.02
CA ARG A 241 -25.79 6.53 -13.46
C ARG A 241 -24.79 5.45 -13.82
N VAL A 242 -25.12 4.68 -14.86
CA VAL A 242 -24.20 3.73 -15.51
C VAL A 242 -24.13 4.06 -16.99
N TYR A 243 -22.95 4.46 -17.45
CA TYR A 243 -22.67 4.72 -18.87
C TYR A 243 -22.24 3.42 -19.54
N VAL A 244 -23.05 2.94 -20.46
CA VAL A 244 -22.90 1.65 -21.12
C VAL A 244 -22.54 1.88 -22.60
N PRO A 245 -21.33 1.48 -23.06
CA PRO A 245 -20.91 1.67 -24.44
C PRO A 245 -21.67 0.78 -25.42
N GLN A 246 -21.57 1.07 -26.71
CA GLN A 246 -22.25 0.28 -27.77
C GLN A 246 -21.74 -1.16 -27.84
N SER A 247 -20.51 -1.44 -27.43
CA SER A 247 -19.95 -2.77 -27.44
C SER A 247 -20.63 -3.75 -26.47
N VAL A 248 -21.36 -3.27 -25.45
CA VAL A 248 -22.09 -4.12 -24.50
C VAL A 248 -23.37 -4.65 -25.16
N THR A 249 -23.33 -5.92 -25.52
CA THR A 249 -24.46 -6.64 -26.11
C THR A 249 -25.32 -7.40 -25.10
N ASN A 250 -24.73 -7.75 -23.95
CA ASN A 250 -25.42 -8.44 -22.87
C ASN A 250 -25.23 -7.66 -21.54
N PHE A 251 -26.31 -7.08 -21.02
CA PHE A 251 -26.35 -6.42 -19.73
C PHE A 251 -27.43 -7.10 -18.88
N SER A 252 -27.00 -7.84 -17.84
CA SER A 252 -27.93 -8.59 -17.00
C SER A 252 -28.91 -7.67 -16.27
N LYS A 253 -30.16 -8.11 -16.17
CA LYS A 253 -31.21 -7.42 -15.35
C LYS A 253 -30.85 -7.38 -13.86
N ASP A 254 -30.08 -8.34 -13.37
CA ASP A 254 -29.65 -8.46 -11.97
C ASP A 254 -28.26 -7.86 -11.73
N ALA A 255 -27.69 -7.15 -12.72
CA ALA A 255 -26.36 -6.55 -12.61
C ALA A 255 -26.26 -5.51 -11.48
N LEU A 256 -27.33 -4.80 -11.19
CA LEU A 256 -27.44 -3.72 -10.19
C LEU A 256 -28.09 -4.17 -8.87
N TYR A 257 -27.78 -5.38 -8.44
CA TYR A 257 -28.41 -5.94 -7.23
C TYR A 257 -28.11 -5.10 -5.98
N ARG A 258 -29.14 -4.75 -5.21
CA ARG A 258 -29.06 -3.85 -4.05
C ARG A 258 -28.52 -2.45 -4.35
N CYS A 259 -28.63 -1.99 -5.56
CA CYS A 259 -28.50 -0.59 -5.93
C CYS A 259 -29.89 0.09 -5.93
N PRO A 260 -29.98 1.42 -6.01
CA PRO A 260 -31.26 2.12 -6.16
C PRO A 260 -32.02 1.69 -7.41
N ASP A 261 -33.35 1.62 -7.31
CA ASP A 261 -34.22 1.22 -8.43
C ASP A 261 -34.27 2.25 -9.56
N ASP A 262 -33.89 3.50 -9.26
CA ASP A 262 -33.93 4.66 -10.18
C ASP A 262 -32.58 4.95 -10.87
N VAL A 263 -31.64 3.99 -10.85
CA VAL A 263 -30.35 4.14 -11.57
C VAL A 263 -30.57 4.31 -13.07
N GLU A 264 -30.07 5.40 -13.63
CA GLU A 264 -30.11 5.66 -15.07
C GLU A 264 -29.08 4.84 -15.82
N ILE A 265 -29.53 3.99 -16.77
CA ILE A 265 -28.65 3.23 -17.66
C ILE A 265 -28.57 3.98 -19.02
N LEU A 266 -27.43 4.63 -19.29
CA LEU A 266 -27.19 5.47 -20.46
C LEU A 266 -26.45 4.67 -21.55
N LYS A 267 -27.23 4.00 -22.42
CA LYS A 267 -26.70 3.17 -23.51
C LYS A 267 -26.17 4.01 -24.67
N GLY A 268 -25.06 3.55 -25.25
CA GLY A 268 -24.38 4.24 -26.36
C GLY A 268 -23.60 5.47 -25.94
N SER A 269 -23.47 5.72 -24.63
CA SER A 269 -22.75 6.86 -24.07
C SER A 269 -21.40 6.44 -23.50
N THR A 270 -20.36 7.18 -23.83
CA THR A 270 -19.01 6.95 -23.32
C THR A 270 -18.78 7.65 -21.97
N GLY A 271 -19.74 8.44 -21.49
CA GLY A 271 -19.57 9.20 -20.23
C GLY A 271 -18.43 10.22 -20.25
N ILE A 272 -17.81 10.46 -21.40
CA ILE A 272 -16.75 11.45 -21.57
C ILE A 272 -17.42 12.79 -21.83
N HIS A 273 -17.58 13.60 -20.79
CA HIS A 273 -17.82 15.02 -20.98
C HIS A 273 -16.47 15.66 -21.32
N HIS A 274 -16.30 16.12 -22.56
CA HIS A 274 -15.23 17.06 -22.89
C HIS A 274 -15.43 18.28 -22.00
N VAL A 275 -14.58 18.44 -20.99
CA VAL A 275 -14.41 19.73 -20.32
C VAL A 275 -13.73 20.62 -21.34
N THR A 276 -14.50 21.44 -22.07
CA THR A 276 -13.97 22.57 -22.82
C THR A 276 -13.31 23.48 -21.80
N MET A 277 -11.99 23.63 -21.90
CA MET A 277 -11.21 24.63 -21.17
C MET A 277 -11.63 26.05 -21.61
#